data_903457e0daa2aae1ec30ded255829454
#
_entry.id   903457e0daa2aae1ec30ded255829454
#
_cell.length_a   1.000
_cell.length_b   1.000
_cell.length_c   1.000
_cell.angle_alpha   90.00
_cell.angle_beta   90.00
_cell.angle_gamma   90.00
#
_symmetry.space_group_name_H-M   'P 1'
#
loop_
_entity.id
_entity.type
_entity.pdbx_description
1 polymer ?
#
loop_
_entity_poly.entity_id
_entity_poly.type
_entity_poly.pdbx_seq_one_letter_code
_entity_poly.pdbx_strand_id
1 'polypeptide(L)'
;MSLWFFIKLFFFVLYSAICAKLASIMYKGEKKYYEPIFVNKKIGKGKDDEITVYLHDEFDEFTRRDKPPSFIKLFCGTFTLFFFKIISSFCFAINLSRKLYRILQEKEVKKESFTNEDIKLIRESAKFNATNFLRFSGIFFKKRRLPDSQVLSVYQKYFGPDYKIEYEGKFSCYICNHTSFNDILLTMAIYGCGFISKDDVKKVPIIGNIAKGLQSIFVDRNNIASKEHTLDQIIQRQKECMEGKPVMPFMIFPEGTTSSGRHLLVFKRGAFVSLLPIKPNIILPNLNNEFHLGCGSTNVGINHGRTLTNLFVKTEFIELPIMASNEYMYNNFSHYGKEKWEIYKEVSRDIMSELGGFKKSNKEFIDSSRYNHCIKNRIFVEKENYKPDKIY
;
A
#
# COMPACT_ATOMS: atom_id res chain seq x y z
N MET A 1 -35.88 31.82 -26.53
CA MET A 1 -34.93 31.17 -25.61
C MET A 1 -33.67 32.07 -25.53
N SER A 2 -33.23 32.38 -24.30
CA SER A 2 -32.16 33.34 -24.11
C SER A 2 -30.76 32.76 -24.53
N LEU A 3 -29.85 33.59 -24.95
CA LEU A 3 -28.43 33.21 -25.24
C LEU A 3 -27.83 32.45 -24.03
N TRP A 4 -28.15 32.86 -22.82
CA TRP A 4 -27.77 32.21 -21.56
C TRP A 4 -28.24 30.76 -21.45
N PHE A 5 -29.37 30.39 -22.00
CA PHE A 5 -29.87 29.02 -22.03
C PHE A 5 -28.96 28.15 -22.92
N PHE A 6 -28.60 28.64 -24.09
CA PHE A 6 -27.71 27.90 -25.01
C PHE A 6 -26.30 27.75 -24.45
N ILE A 7 -25.77 28.77 -23.78
CA ILE A 7 -24.47 28.72 -23.12
C ILE A 7 -24.50 27.67 -22.01
N LYS A 8 -25.50 27.66 -21.13
CA LYS A 8 -25.65 26.65 -20.06
C LYS A 8 -25.80 25.25 -20.63
N LEU A 9 -26.59 25.08 -21.69
CA LEU A 9 -26.78 23.80 -22.36
C LEU A 9 -25.47 23.29 -22.98
N PHE A 10 -24.71 24.17 -23.63
CA PHE A 10 -23.40 23.82 -24.17
C PHE A 10 -22.44 23.32 -23.10
N PHE A 11 -22.29 24.04 -21.97
CA PHE A 11 -21.44 23.62 -20.88
C PHE A 11 -21.93 22.32 -20.22
N PHE A 12 -23.23 22.12 -20.09
CA PHE A 12 -23.79 20.88 -19.56
C PHE A 12 -23.50 19.68 -20.47
N VAL A 13 -23.66 19.83 -21.78
CA VAL A 13 -23.34 18.79 -22.76
C VAL A 13 -21.85 18.46 -22.77
N LEU A 14 -20.99 19.51 -22.76
CA LEU A 14 -19.54 19.33 -22.70
C LEU A 14 -19.12 18.63 -21.41
N TYR A 15 -19.65 19.04 -20.26
CA TYR A 15 -19.40 18.40 -18.98
C TYR A 15 -19.84 16.94 -18.97
N SER A 16 -21.04 16.64 -19.48
CA SER A 16 -21.56 15.28 -19.60
C SER A 16 -20.68 14.40 -20.48
N ALA A 17 -20.19 14.93 -21.61
CA ALA A 17 -19.28 14.23 -22.51
C ALA A 17 -17.93 13.92 -21.84
N ILE A 18 -17.37 14.86 -21.06
CA ILE A 18 -16.16 14.64 -20.29
C ILE A 18 -16.38 13.53 -19.24
N CYS A 19 -17.49 13.58 -18.51
CA CYS A 19 -17.83 12.56 -17.51
C CYS A 19 -18.00 11.17 -18.14
N ALA A 20 -18.68 11.07 -19.29
CA ALA A 20 -18.84 9.83 -20.02
C ALA A 20 -17.50 9.26 -20.50
N LYS A 21 -16.60 10.13 -20.99
CA LYS A 21 -15.25 9.71 -21.40
C LYS A 21 -14.43 9.19 -20.22
N LEU A 22 -14.44 9.88 -19.08
CA LEU A 22 -13.74 9.44 -17.87
C LEU A 22 -14.31 8.13 -17.32
N ALA A 23 -15.65 7.99 -17.24
CA ALA A 23 -16.30 6.76 -16.84
C ALA A 23 -15.94 5.59 -17.79
N SER A 24 -15.87 5.85 -19.09
CA SER A 24 -15.44 4.87 -20.09
C SER A 24 -13.98 4.43 -19.89
N ILE A 25 -13.08 5.39 -19.61
CA ILE A 25 -11.67 5.07 -19.33
C ILE A 25 -11.55 4.18 -18.08
N MET A 26 -12.24 4.53 -16.99
CA MET A 26 -12.25 3.74 -15.76
C MET A 26 -12.85 2.36 -16.01
N TYR A 27 -14.00 2.27 -16.65
CA TYR A 27 -14.65 1.01 -16.96
C TYR A 27 -13.79 0.09 -17.82
N LYS A 28 -13.25 0.59 -18.93
CA LYS A 28 -12.36 -0.18 -19.82
C LYS A 28 -11.04 -0.56 -19.16
N GLY A 29 -10.48 0.34 -18.35
CA GLY A 29 -9.23 0.10 -17.63
C GLY A 29 -9.34 -0.98 -16.56
N GLU A 30 -10.51 -1.08 -15.92
CA GLU A 30 -10.83 -2.15 -14.96
C GLU A 30 -11.21 -3.46 -15.64
N LYS A 31 -11.97 -3.40 -16.75
CA LYS A 31 -12.59 -4.55 -17.41
C LYS A 31 -11.60 -5.68 -17.69
N LYS A 32 -10.38 -5.36 -18.09
CA LYS A 32 -9.33 -6.35 -18.37
C LYS A 32 -8.92 -7.21 -17.15
N TYR A 33 -9.18 -6.74 -15.92
CA TYR A 33 -8.88 -7.48 -14.68
C TYR A 33 -10.05 -8.36 -14.21
N TYR A 34 -11.22 -8.26 -14.86
CA TYR A 34 -12.41 -9.06 -14.54
C TYR A 34 -12.79 -10.02 -15.67
N GLU A 35 -12.39 -9.73 -16.91
CA GLU A 35 -12.67 -10.63 -18.03
C GLU A 35 -11.86 -11.91 -17.90
N PRO A 36 -12.46 -13.07 -18.14
CA PRO A 36 -11.74 -14.34 -18.18
C PRO A 36 -10.62 -14.27 -19.24
N ILE A 37 -9.40 -14.53 -18.83
CA ILE A 37 -8.23 -14.62 -19.71
C ILE A 37 -7.70 -16.05 -19.61
N PHE A 38 -7.91 -16.82 -20.67
CA PHE A 38 -7.36 -18.15 -20.82
C PHE A 38 -6.09 -18.09 -21.66
N VAL A 39 -5.07 -18.74 -21.18
CA VAL A 39 -3.75 -18.81 -21.83
C VAL A 39 -3.22 -20.23 -21.81
N ASN A 40 -2.44 -20.60 -22.81
CA ASN A 40 -1.79 -21.91 -22.83
C ASN A 40 -0.55 -21.88 -21.95
N LYS A 41 -0.45 -22.85 -21.06
CA LYS A 41 0.69 -23.08 -20.17
C LYS A 41 1.34 -24.39 -20.53
N LYS A 42 2.64 -24.37 -20.82
CA LYS A 42 3.43 -25.57 -21.04
C LYS A 42 3.67 -26.32 -19.73
N ILE A 43 3.38 -27.63 -19.72
CA ILE A 43 3.57 -28.50 -18.56
C ILE A 43 4.69 -29.53 -18.77
N GLY A 44 5.22 -29.64 -20.01
CA GLY A 44 6.29 -30.57 -20.39
C GLY A 44 7.14 -30.04 -21.54
N LYS A 45 7.99 -30.92 -22.09
CA LYS A 45 8.91 -30.58 -23.20
C LYS A 45 8.32 -30.89 -24.58
N GLY A 46 7.18 -31.59 -24.66
CA GLY A 46 6.50 -31.95 -25.91
C GLY A 46 5.63 -30.81 -26.46
N LYS A 47 5.25 -30.90 -27.74
CA LYS A 47 4.31 -29.95 -28.37
C LYS A 47 2.90 -30.05 -27.80
N ASP A 48 2.50 -31.26 -27.36
CA ASP A 48 1.18 -31.57 -26.84
C ASP A 48 1.07 -31.40 -25.31
N ASP A 49 2.16 -31.00 -24.66
CA ASP A 49 2.23 -30.78 -23.21
C ASP A 49 1.77 -29.37 -22.82
N GLU A 50 0.68 -28.90 -23.41
CA GLU A 50 0.09 -27.61 -23.09
C GLU A 50 -1.30 -27.79 -22.44
N ILE A 51 -1.56 -27.02 -21.40
CA ILE A 51 -2.89 -26.91 -20.81
C ILE A 51 -3.40 -25.47 -20.91
N THR A 52 -4.69 -25.32 -21.07
CA THR A 52 -5.32 -24.00 -20.99
C THR A 52 -5.61 -23.67 -19.53
N VAL A 53 -5.04 -22.59 -19.05
CA VAL A 53 -5.24 -22.12 -17.67
C VAL A 53 -5.98 -20.79 -17.65
N TYR A 54 -6.78 -20.60 -16.62
CA TYR A 54 -7.38 -19.31 -16.34
C TYR A 54 -6.37 -18.44 -15.59
N LEU A 55 -5.90 -17.39 -16.25
CA LEU A 55 -4.79 -16.56 -15.76
C LEU A 55 -5.04 -15.99 -14.36
N HIS A 56 -6.29 -15.66 -14.05
CA HIS A 56 -6.65 -15.12 -12.73
C HIS A 56 -6.55 -16.14 -11.60
N ASP A 57 -6.65 -17.43 -11.87
CA ASP A 57 -6.45 -18.48 -10.85
C ASP A 57 -4.96 -18.68 -10.54
N GLU A 58 -4.10 -18.54 -11.53
CA GLU A 58 -2.65 -18.60 -11.34
C GLU A 58 -2.10 -17.40 -10.52
N PHE A 59 -2.86 -16.30 -10.47
CA PHE A 59 -2.45 -15.06 -9.83
C PHE A 59 -3.56 -14.45 -8.94
N ASP A 60 -4.25 -15.31 -8.16
CA ASP A 60 -5.38 -14.90 -7.30
C ASP A 60 -5.03 -13.77 -6.34
N GLU A 61 -3.77 -13.72 -5.89
CA GLU A 61 -3.25 -12.69 -5.00
C GLU A 61 -3.33 -11.28 -5.59
N PHE A 62 -3.27 -11.16 -6.91
CA PHE A 62 -3.26 -9.89 -7.62
C PHE A 62 -4.58 -9.61 -8.35
N THR A 63 -5.48 -10.58 -8.35
CA THR A 63 -6.74 -10.52 -9.09
C THR A 63 -7.86 -9.99 -8.22
N ARG A 64 -8.72 -9.17 -8.80
CA ARG A 64 -9.99 -8.78 -8.19
C ARG A 64 -11.08 -9.78 -8.56
N ARG A 65 -11.70 -10.39 -7.55
CA ARG A 65 -12.80 -11.37 -7.70
C ARG A 65 -14.19 -10.75 -7.54
N ASP A 66 -14.26 -9.48 -7.17
CA ASP A 66 -15.49 -8.72 -7.04
C ASP A 66 -16.06 -8.31 -8.42
N LYS A 67 -17.34 -8.02 -8.49
CA LYS A 67 -17.96 -7.52 -9.72
C LYS A 67 -17.46 -6.09 -10.04
N PRO A 68 -17.15 -5.78 -11.31
CA PRO A 68 -16.81 -4.41 -11.69
C PRO A 68 -18.03 -3.51 -11.52
N PRO A 69 -17.84 -2.24 -11.15
CA PRO A 69 -18.91 -1.26 -11.14
C PRO A 69 -19.48 -1.11 -12.55
N SER A 70 -20.81 -0.99 -12.66
CA SER A 70 -21.44 -0.74 -13.95
C SER A 70 -21.02 0.62 -14.52
N PHE A 71 -21.03 0.75 -15.85
CA PHE A 71 -20.75 2.02 -16.52
C PHE A 71 -21.67 3.15 -16.02
N ILE A 72 -22.96 2.86 -15.79
CA ILE A 72 -23.93 3.85 -15.28
C ILE A 72 -23.50 4.36 -13.90
N LYS A 73 -23.11 3.48 -12.98
CA LYS A 73 -22.64 3.91 -11.64
C LYS A 73 -21.38 4.77 -11.75
N LEU A 74 -20.42 4.39 -12.58
CA LEU A 74 -19.21 5.18 -12.82
C LEU A 74 -19.55 6.55 -13.44
N PHE A 75 -20.45 6.59 -14.42
CA PHE A 75 -20.89 7.83 -15.06
C PHE A 75 -21.58 8.75 -14.07
N CYS A 76 -22.58 8.25 -13.34
CA CYS A 76 -23.30 9.07 -12.33
C CYS A 76 -22.35 9.59 -11.25
N GLY A 77 -21.45 8.74 -10.74
CA GLY A 77 -20.46 9.13 -9.75
C GLY A 77 -19.46 10.16 -10.29
N THR A 78 -19.01 10.01 -11.55
CA THR A 78 -18.14 11.00 -12.20
C THR A 78 -18.84 12.33 -12.37
N PHE A 79 -20.09 12.29 -12.79
CA PHE A 79 -20.90 13.49 -13.00
C PHE A 79 -21.17 14.28 -11.71
N THR A 80 -21.42 13.58 -10.59
CA THR A 80 -21.86 14.22 -9.34
C THR A 80 -20.74 14.47 -8.32
N LEU A 81 -19.78 13.54 -8.20
CA LEU A 81 -18.85 13.51 -7.07
C LEU A 81 -17.39 13.71 -7.47
N PHE A 82 -16.99 13.17 -8.61
CA PHE A 82 -15.57 13.02 -8.97
C PHE A 82 -14.80 14.34 -8.94
N PHE A 83 -15.29 15.36 -9.65
CA PHE A 83 -14.60 16.64 -9.74
C PHE A 83 -14.51 17.37 -8.41
N PHE A 84 -15.60 17.35 -7.64
CA PHE A 84 -15.60 17.94 -6.30
C PHE A 84 -14.57 17.25 -5.40
N LYS A 85 -14.56 15.93 -5.38
CA LYS A 85 -13.66 15.15 -4.53
C LYS A 85 -12.21 15.28 -4.94
N ILE A 86 -11.90 15.23 -6.22
CA ILE A 86 -10.51 15.35 -6.68
C ILE A 86 -9.95 16.74 -6.38
N ILE A 87 -10.70 17.80 -6.64
CA ILE A 87 -10.27 19.17 -6.35
C ILE A 87 -10.05 19.36 -4.86
N SER A 88 -11.04 18.99 -4.04
CA SER A 88 -10.97 19.16 -2.58
C SER A 88 -9.82 18.35 -1.98
N SER A 89 -9.66 17.10 -2.38
CA SER A 89 -8.55 16.24 -1.89
C SER A 89 -7.19 16.79 -2.30
N PHE A 90 -7.07 17.28 -3.53
CA PHE A 90 -5.82 17.81 -4.05
C PHE A 90 -5.37 19.10 -3.32
N CYS A 91 -6.32 19.90 -2.85
CA CYS A 91 -6.01 21.08 -2.01
C CYS A 91 -5.23 20.70 -0.76
N PHE A 92 -5.59 19.59 -0.09
CA PHE A 92 -4.86 19.11 1.10
C PHE A 92 -3.48 18.58 0.76
N ALA A 93 -3.32 17.90 -0.39
CA ALA A 93 -2.00 17.44 -0.85
C ALA A 93 -1.08 18.63 -1.17
N ILE A 94 -1.59 19.67 -1.83
CA ILE A 94 -0.84 20.89 -2.14
C ILE A 94 -0.46 21.63 -0.84
N ASN A 95 -1.40 21.75 0.11
CA ASN A 95 -1.15 22.41 1.38
C ASN A 95 -0.03 21.70 2.16
N LEU A 96 -0.10 20.36 2.26
CA LEU A 96 0.95 19.57 2.90
C LEU A 96 2.29 19.74 2.19
N SER A 97 2.31 19.60 0.86
CA SER A 97 3.51 19.74 0.04
C SER A 97 4.20 21.11 0.27
N ARG A 98 3.42 22.20 0.24
CA ARG A 98 3.95 23.55 0.47
C ARG A 98 4.52 23.73 1.88
N LYS A 99 3.82 23.21 2.90
CA LYS A 99 4.26 23.31 4.28
C LYS A 99 5.57 22.54 4.52
N LEU A 100 5.63 21.30 4.05
CA LEU A 100 6.83 20.49 4.19
C LEU A 100 7.99 21.02 3.38
N TYR A 101 7.76 21.54 2.18
CA TYR A 101 8.79 22.20 1.38
C TYR A 101 9.41 23.42 2.11
N ARG A 102 8.59 24.25 2.75
CA ARG A 102 9.08 25.39 3.54
C ARG A 102 9.98 24.95 4.70
N ILE A 103 9.56 23.94 5.45
CA ILE A 103 10.36 23.40 6.57
C ILE A 103 11.71 22.86 6.05
N LEU A 104 11.70 22.09 4.95
CA LEU A 104 12.92 21.58 4.34
C LEU A 104 13.87 22.71 3.92
N GLN A 105 13.35 23.73 3.21
CA GLN A 105 14.15 24.87 2.76
C GLN A 105 14.73 25.66 3.93
N GLU A 106 13.95 25.89 4.98
CA GLU A 106 14.42 26.56 6.19
C GLU A 106 15.59 25.82 6.83
N LYS A 107 15.50 24.50 6.98
CA LYS A 107 16.58 23.67 7.54
C LYS A 107 17.81 23.63 6.64
N GLU A 108 17.63 23.57 5.33
CA GLU A 108 18.73 23.59 4.36
C GLU A 108 19.49 24.91 4.38
N VAL A 109 18.77 26.03 4.37
CA VAL A 109 19.37 27.39 4.42
C VAL A 109 20.12 27.63 5.71
N LYS A 110 19.53 27.23 6.85
CA LYS A 110 20.16 27.40 8.17
C LYS A 110 21.22 26.35 8.47
N LYS A 111 21.34 25.29 7.67
CA LYS A 111 22.20 24.10 7.90
C LYS A 111 21.95 23.45 9.27
N GLU A 112 20.68 23.44 9.70
CA GLU A 112 20.25 22.90 10.99
C GLU A 112 19.72 21.47 10.86
N SER A 113 19.98 20.65 11.86
CA SER A 113 19.33 19.36 12.01
C SER A 113 17.87 19.53 12.45
N PHE A 114 17.04 18.51 12.20
CA PHE A 114 15.66 18.48 12.71
C PHE A 114 15.64 18.37 14.23
N THR A 115 14.71 19.08 14.85
CA THR A 115 14.40 18.97 16.29
C THR A 115 13.17 18.10 16.52
N ASN A 116 12.90 17.73 17.76
CA ASN A 116 11.69 16.99 18.13
C ASN A 116 10.40 17.79 17.82
N GLU A 117 10.44 19.11 17.95
CA GLU A 117 9.36 20.02 17.59
C GLU A 117 9.11 20.03 16.10
N ASP A 118 10.17 20.04 15.28
CA ASP A 118 10.03 19.92 13.82
C ASP A 118 9.36 18.60 13.43
N ILE A 119 9.83 17.49 14.00
CA ILE A 119 9.25 16.16 13.75
C ILE A 119 7.77 16.12 14.17
N LYS A 120 7.44 16.68 15.34
CA LYS A 120 6.06 16.79 15.81
C LYS A 120 5.20 17.61 14.84
N LEU A 121 5.68 18.78 14.41
CA LEU A 121 4.97 19.65 13.47
C LEU A 121 4.73 18.99 12.12
N ILE A 122 5.74 18.28 11.58
CA ILE A 122 5.63 17.51 10.33
C ILE A 122 4.58 16.42 10.50
N ARG A 123 4.64 15.65 11.57
CA ARG A 123 3.69 14.54 11.84
C ARG A 123 2.24 15.04 11.97
N GLU A 124 2.01 16.08 12.74
CA GLU A 124 0.66 16.66 12.91
C GLU A 124 0.11 17.21 11.59
N SER A 125 0.98 17.88 10.81
CA SER A 125 0.60 18.38 9.49
C SER A 125 0.27 17.25 8.52
N ALA A 126 1.04 16.18 8.52
CA ALA A 126 0.80 15.00 7.71
C ALA A 126 -0.52 14.33 8.09
N LYS A 127 -0.76 14.10 9.39
CA LYS A 127 -2.02 13.54 9.90
C LYS A 127 -3.23 14.37 9.48
N PHE A 128 -3.18 15.69 9.71
CA PHE A 128 -4.28 16.59 9.37
C PHE A 128 -4.61 16.55 7.87
N ASN A 129 -3.60 16.74 7.02
CA ASN A 129 -3.83 16.82 5.58
C ASN A 129 -4.22 15.46 4.98
N ALA A 130 -3.59 14.36 5.41
CA ALA A 130 -3.95 13.02 4.93
C ALA A 130 -5.36 12.62 5.38
N THR A 131 -5.75 12.91 6.63
CA THR A 131 -7.11 12.65 7.12
C THR A 131 -8.14 13.38 6.29
N ASN A 132 -7.93 14.67 6.02
CA ASN A 132 -8.87 15.46 5.23
C ASN A 132 -8.84 15.04 3.75
N PHE A 133 -7.67 14.72 3.18
CA PHE A 133 -7.61 14.14 1.84
C PHE A 133 -8.50 12.90 1.72
N LEU A 134 -8.38 11.95 2.65
CA LEU A 134 -9.20 10.74 2.66
C LEU A 134 -10.69 11.07 2.82
N ARG A 135 -11.06 11.93 3.78
CA ARG A 135 -12.45 12.34 4.01
C ARG A 135 -13.08 12.95 2.75
N PHE A 136 -12.40 13.90 2.12
CA PHE A 136 -12.90 14.54 0.90
C PHE A 136 -12.84 13.62 -0.32
N SER A 137 -11.98 12.60 -0.31
CA SER A 137 -12.06 11.51 -1.28
C SER A 137 -13.22 10.54 -1.01
N GLY A 138 -13.91 10.67 0.12
CA GLY A 138 -14.96 9.75 0.54
C GLY A 138 -14.43 8.43 1.10
N ILE A 139 -13.18 8.41 1.56
CA ILE A 139 -12.57 7.24 2.17
C ILE A 139 -12.60 7.41 3.69
N PHE A 140 -13.31 6.50 4.36
CA PHE A 140 -13.44 6.47 5.80
C PHE A 140 -12.78 5.22 6.36
N PHE A 141 -12.09 5.36 7.47
CA PHE A 141 -11.47 4.23 8.15
C PHE A 141 -11.86 4.16 9.62
N LYS A 142 -11.94 2.95 10.14
CA LYS A 142 -12.12 2.68 11.56
C LYS A 142 -10.84 2.08 12.12
N LYS A 143 -10.13 2.84 12.96
CA LYS A 143 -9.02 2.29 13.74
C LYS A 143 -9.58 1.53 14.94
N ARG A 144 -9.14 0.29 15.15
CA ARG A 144 -9.52 -0.54 16.29
C ARG A 144 -8.40 -1.48 16.72
N ARG A 145 -8.56 -2.06 17.89
CA ARG A 145 -7.80 -3.21 18.38
C ARG A 145 -8.70 -4.45 18.35
N LEU A 146 -8.12 -5.60 18.26
CA LEU A 146 -8.81 -6.89 18.42
C LEU A 146 -9.03 -7.17 19.92
N PRO A 147 -9.95 -8.08 20.29
CA PRO A 147 -10.09 -8.53 21.67
C PRO A 147 -8.76 -9.08 22.23
N ASP A 148 -8.39 -8.67 23.43
CA ASP A 148 -7.12 -9.06 24.05
C ASP A 148 -6.95 -10.58 24.15
N SER A 149 -8.03 -11.32 24.42
CA SER A 149 -8.02 -12.79 24.48
C SER A 149 -7.59 -13.40 23.13
N GLN A 150 -8.10 -12.88 22.03
CA GLN A 150 -7.72 -13.34 20.68
C GLN A 150 -6.26 -13.00 20.37
N VAL A 151 -5.84 -11.78 20.68
CA VAL A 151 -4.46 -11.34 20.44
C VAL A 151 -3.49 -12.15 21.30
N LEU A 152 -3.79 -12.30 22.59
CA LEU A 152 -2.94 -13.00 23.54
C LEU A 152 -2.72 -14.45 23.13
N SER A 153 -3.79 -15.17 22.73
CA SER A 153 -3.67 -16.57 22.31
C SER A 153 -2.72 -16.74 21.11
N VAL A 154 -2.78 -15.84 20.14
CA VAL A 154 -1.90 -15.89 18.96
C VAL A 154 -0.47 -15.50 19.34
N TYR A 155 -0.28 -14.42 20.11
CA TYR A 155 1.06 -13.98 20.46
C TYR A 155 1.77 -14.96 21.39
N GLN A 156 1.09 -15.55 22.37
CA GLN A 156 1.68 -16.57 23.26
C GLN A 156 2.14 -17.82 22.49
N LYS A 157 1.45 -18.21 21.43
CA LYS A 157 1.89 -19.29 20.55
C LYS A 157 3.29 -19.04 19.99
N TYR A 158 3.61 -17.80 19.62
CA TYR A 158 4.85 -17.44 18.94
C TYR A 158 5.95 -16.89 19.86
N PHE A 159 5.57 -16.19 20.93
CA PHE A 159 6.52 -15.52 21.83
C PHE A 159 6.66 -16.19 23.21
N GLY A 160 5.87 -17.23 23.47
CA GLY A 160 5.87 -17.98 24.72
C GLY A 160 4.72 -17.62 25.66
N PRO A 161 4.42 -18.51 26.63
CA PRO A 161 3.26 -18.39 27.53
C PRO A 161 3.31 -17.12 28.41
N ASP A 162 4.49 -16.59 28.69
CA ASP A 162 4.69 -15.40 29.53
C ASP A 162 4.52 -14.10 28.78
N TYR A 163 4.19 -14.13 27.46
CA TYR A 163 3.99 -12.94 26.66
C TYR A 163 2.87 -12.07 27.25
N LYS A 164 3.14 -10.77 27.35
CA LYS A 164 2.17 -9.74 27.77
C LYS A 164 1.92 -8.76 26.63
N ILE A 165 0.65 -8.38 26.46
CA ILE A 165 0.24 -7.43 25.43
C ILE A 165 0.84 -6.06 25.73
N GLU A 166 1.58 -5.50 24.76
CA GLU A 166 2.18 -4.17 24.83
C GLU A 166 1.84 -3.38 23.54
N TYR A 167 0.96 -2.41 23.67
CA TYR A 167 0.63 -1.49 22.56
C TYR A 167 1.46 -0.20 22.59
N GLU A 168 1.90 0.20 23.76
CA GLU A 168 2.68 1.41 23.98
C GLU A 168 4.10 1.01 24.40
N GLY A 169 5.09 1.64 23.83
CA GLY A 169 6.49 1.32 24.09
C GLY A 169 7.40 1.77 22.95
N LYS A 170 8.68 1.47 23.06
CA LYS A 170 9.65 1.75 22.00
C LYS A 170 9.62 0.67 20.92
N PHE A 171 9.60 1.10 19.68
CA PHE A 171 9.70 0.21 18.51
C PHE A 171 10.44 0.93 17.37
N SER A 172 11.01 0.19 16.49
CA SER A 172 11.91 0.67 15.44
C SER A 172 11.18 1.19 14.21
N CYS A 173 10.10 0.52 13.80
CA CYS A 173 9.29 0.91 12.66
C CYS A 173 7.88 0.30 12.75
N TYR A 174 6.97 0.88 11.97
CA TYR A 174 5.67 0.25 11.70
C TYR A 174 5.80 -0.73 10.55
N ILE A 175 5.04 -1.83 10.59
CA ILE A 175 4.80 -2.68 9.42
C ILE A 175 3.29 -2.81 9.16
N CYS A 176 2.91 -3.00 7.90
CA CYS A 176 1.53 -3.20 7.50
C CYS A 176 1.43 -4.00 6.21
N ASN A 177 0.36 -4.76 6.00
CA ASN A 177 0.04 -5.33 4.69
C ASN A 177 -0.28 -4.21 3.69
N HIS A 178 -0.19 -4.52 2.38
CA HIS A 178 -0.34 -3.52 1.33
C HIS A 178 -1.41 -3.92 0.32
N THR A 179 -2.52 -3.20 0.31
CA THR A 179 -3.68 -3.51 -0.55
C THR A 179 -3.92 -2.46 -1.63
N SER A 180 -3.49 -1.21 -1.38
CA SER A 180 -3.68 -0.12 -2.34
C SER A 180 -2.75 1.06 -2.09
N PHE A 181 -2.69 1.98 -3.05
CA PHE A 181 -2.04 3.28 -2.86
C PHE A 181 -2.61 4.06 -1.65
N ASN A 182 -3.91 3.92 -1.38
CA ASN A 182 -4.57 4.62 -0.28
C ASN A 182 -4.06 4.19 1.10
N ASP A 183 -3.38 3.05 1.22
CA ASP A 183 -2.76 2.59 2.47
C ASP A 183 -1.68 3.56 2.97
N ILE A 184 -0.96 4.19 2.03
CA ILE A 184 0.04 5.23 2.34
C ILE A 184 -0.66 6.43 2.99
N LEU A 185 -1.76 6.90 2.41
CA LEU A 185 -2.54 8.00 2.95
C LEU A 185 -3.19 7.65 4.30
N LEU A 186 -3.68 6.41 4.43
CA LEU A 186 -4.30 5.91 5.64
C LEU A 186 -3.30 5.84 6.80
N THR A 187 -2.13 5.26 6.56
CA THR A 187 -1.08 5.15 7.59
C THR A 187 -0.47 6.52 7.91
N MET A 188 -0.37 7.42 6.93
CA MET A 188 0.01 8.82 7.15
C MET A 188 -1.04 9.56 8.00
N ALA A 189 -2.34 9.36 7.78
CA ALA A 189 -3.40 9.95 8.57
C ALA A 189 -3.38 9.48 10.03
N ILE A 190 -3.00 8.23 10.28
CA ILE A 190 -2.95 7.63 11.62
C ILE A 190 -1.65 8.00 12.35
N TYR A 191 -0.50 7.88 11.69
CA TYR A 191 0.81 7.95 12.35
C TYR A 191 1.62 9.18 11.98
N GLY A 192 1.35 9.84 10.85
CA GLY A 192 2.20 10.92 10.34
C GLY A 192 3.62 10.43 10.12
N CYS A 193 3.81 9.35 9.36
CA CYS A 193 5.08 8.65 9.20
C CYS A 193 5.64 8.78 7.78
N GLY A 194 6.95 8.57 7.64
CA GLY A 194 7.62 8.38 6.36
C GLY A 194 7.45 6.97 5.81
N PHE A 195 8.01 6.71 4.63
CA PHE A 195 7.83 5.44 3.90
C PHE A 195 9.13 5.01 3.22
N ILE A 196 9.17 3.75 2.76
CA ILE A 196 10.14 3.31 1.77
C ILE A 196 9.51 3.50 0.39
N SER A 197 10.09 4.39 -0.41
CA SER A 197 9.55 4.81 -1.72
C SER A 197 10.51 4.49 -2.85
N LYS A 198 9.99 4.35 -4.08
CA LYS A 198 10.83 4.30 -5.28
C LYS A 198 11.54 5.64 -5.48
N ASP A 199 12.76 5.63 -6.01
CA ASP A 199 13.56 6.84 -6.23
C ASP A 199 12.85 7.84 -7.17
N ASP A 200 12.16 7.36 -8.20
CA ASP A 200 11.39 8.19 -9.12
C ASP A 200 10.31 9.04 -8.44
N VAL A 201 9.83 8.64 -7.27
CA VAL A 201 8.83 9.43 -6.49
C VAL A 201 9.37 10.81 -6.13
N LYS A 202 10.68 10.97 -5.96
CA LYS A 202 11.33 12.28 -5.70
C LYS A 202 11.02 13.33 -6.77
N LYS A 203 10.80 12.88 -8.01
CA LYS A 203 10.59 13.73 -9.18
C LYS A 203 9.12 14.09 -9.40
N VAL A 204 8.20 13.37 -8.75
CA VAL A 204 6.76 13.60 -8.91
C VAL A 204 6.36 14.91 -8.21
N PRO A 205 5.79 15.90 -8.92
CA PRO A 205 5.34 17.14 -8.31
C PRO A 205 4.41 16.88 -7.13
N ILE A 206 4.47 17.69 -6.07
CA ILE A 206 3.68 17.59 -4.84
C ILE A 206 4.06 16.35 -4.02
N ILE A 207 3.96 15.14 -4.58
CA ILE A 207 4.24 13.87 -3.88
C ILE A 207 5.71 13.78 -3.49
N GLY A 208 6.63 14.19 -4.36
CA GLY A 208 8.06 14.20 -4.08
C GLY A 208 8.43 15.10 -2.89
N ASN A 209 7.83 16.29 -2.81
CA ASN A 209 8.02 17.19 -1.65
C ASN A 209 7.45 16.59 -0.36
N ILE A 210 6.28 15.95 -0.43
CA ILE A 210 5.69 15.26 0.72
C ILE A 210 6.61 14.12 1.17
N ALA A 211 7.07 13.27 0.26
CA ALA A 211 7.94 12.14 0.58
C ALA A 211 9.28 12.60 1.19
N LYS A 212 9.91 13.66 0.65
CA LYS A 212 11.13 14.26 1.21
C LYS A 212 10.89 14.84 2.59
N GLY A 213 9.81 15.61 2.76
CA GLY A 213 9.47 16.24 4.04
C GLY A 213 9.12 15.24 5.14
N LEU A 214 8.59 14.08 4.77
CA LEU A 214 8.37 12.93 5.65
C LEU A 214 9.64 12.09 5.87
N GLN A 215 10.80 12.55 5.39
CA GLN A 215 12.08 11.85 5.47
C GLN A 215 11.98 10.39 4.97
N SER A 216 11.22 10.15 3.90
CA SER A 216 11.08 8.81 3.31
C SER A 216 12.42 8.29 2.81
N ILE A 217 12.64 6.99 2.94
CA ILE A 217 13.84 6.31 2.42
C ILE A 217 13.56 5.93 0.96
N PHE A 218 14.46 6.30 0.05
CA PHE A 218 14.28 6.08 -1.36
C PHE A 218 15.15 4.95 -1.88
N VAL A 219 14.57 4.07 -2.70
CA VAL A 219 15.23 2.89 -3.26
C VAL A 219 15.16 2.87 -4.78
N ASP A 220 16.30 2.73 -5.43
CA ASP A 220 16.36 2.32 -6.83
C ASP A 220 16.33 0.78 -6.89
N ARG A 221 15.20 0.25 -7.33
CA ARG A 221 14.96 -1.21 -7.38
C ARG A 221 15.75 -1.91 -8.48
N ASN A 222 16.30 -1.17 -9.43
CA ASN A 222 17.04 -1.72 -10.56
C ASN A 222 18.54 -1.88 -10.27
N ASN A 223 19.03 -1.27 -9.17
CA ASN A 223 20.43 -1.30 -8.80
C ASN A 223 20.64 -2.14 -7.51
N ILE A 224 21.45 -3.18 -7.58
CA ILE A 224 21.74 -4.07 -6.45
C ILE A 224 22.45 -3.31 -5.33
N ALA A 225 23.47 -2.50 -5.64
CA ALA A 225 24.17 -1.69 -4.65
C ALA A 225 23.23 -0.69 -3.96
N SER A 226 22.26 -0.14 -4.68
CA SER A 226 21.22 0.71 -4.09
C SER A 226 20.31 -0.04 -3.13
N LYS A 227 20.04 -1.32 -3.36
CA LYS A 227 19.24 -2.15 -2.44
C LYS A 227 19.96 -2.39 -1.12
N GLU A 228 21.25 -2.70 -1.15
CA GLU A 228 22.05 -2.89 0.07
C GLU A 228 22.19 -1.56 0.84
N HIS A 229 22.53 -0.48 0.15
CA HIS A 229 22.56 0.85 0.76
C HIS A 229 21.19 1.26 1.38
N THR A 230 20.08 0.90 0.73
CA THR A 230 18.74 1.13 1.29
C THR A 230 18.52 0.30 2.55
N LEU A 231 19.01 -0.94 2.60
CA LEU A 231 18.93 -1.78 3.79
C LEU A 231 19.68 -1.14 4.97
N ASP A 232 20.89 -0.64 4.71
CA ASP A 232 21.68 0.06 5.74
C ASP A 232 20.97 1.32 6.25
N GLN A 233 20.36 2.09 5.36
CA GLN A 233 19.54 3.25 5.74
C GLN A 233 18.32 2.86 6.59
N ILE A 234 17.68 1.74 6.29
CA ILE A 234 16.56 1.21 7.08
C ILE A 234 17.04 0.84 8.47
N ILE A 235 18.12 0.06 8.59
CA ILE A 235 18.69 -0.38 9.86
C ILE A 235 19.11 0.84 10.69
N GLN A 236 19.77 1.81 10.07
CA GLN A 236 20.18 3.04 10.73
C GLN A 236 18.97 3.82 11.27
N ARG A 237 17.93 4.01 10.45
CA ARG A 237 16.70 4.69 10.87
C ARG A 237 15.97 3.95 12.00
N GLN A 238 15.96 2.62 11.96
CA GLN A 238 15.40 1.79 13.03
C GLN A 238 16.13 2.03 14.36
N LYS A 239 17.46 2.07 14.35
CA LYS A 239 18.28 2.39 15.54
C LYS A 239 17.99 3.79 16.06
N GLU A 240 17.95 4.78 15.18
CA GLU A 240 17.65 6.18 15.53
C GLU A 240 16.26 6.32 16.18
N CYS A 241 15.25 5.60 15.67
CA CYS A 241 13.93 5.57 16.30
C CYS A 241 13.97 4.96 17.71
N MET A 242 14.73 3.88 17.92
CA MET A 242 14.89 3.25 19.23
C MET A 242 15.66 4.15 20.23
N GLU A 243 16.62 4.92 19.75
CA GLU A 243 17.39 5.89 20.52
C GLU A 243 16.59 7.15 20.85
N GLY A 244 15.44 7.36 20.22
CA GLY A 244 14.60 8.55 20.39
C GLY A 244 15.17 9.81 19.73
N LYS A 245 16.02 9.63 18.69
CA LYS A 245 16.53 10.76 17.89
C LYS A 245 15.39 11.48 17.17
N PRO A 246 15.57 12.76 16.81
CA PRO A 246 14.56 13.56 16.12
C PRO A 246 14.47 13.18 14.64
N VAL A 247 13.99 11.97 14.38
CA VAL A 247 13.77 11.42 13.04
C VAL A 247 12.31 11.03 12.85
N MET A 248 11.84 11.09 11.61
CA MET A 248 10.49 10.63 11.30
C MET A 248 10.36 9.13 11.55
N PRO A 249 9.37 8.68 12.34
CA PRO A 249 8.97 7.27 12.32
C PRO A 249 8.54 6.88 10.92
N PHE A 250 8.69 5.61 10.56
CA PHE A 250 8.40 5.19 9.20
C PHE A 250 7.64 3.86 9.13
N MET A 251 6.89 3.71 8.06
CA MET A 251 6.09 2.54 7.74
C MET A 251 6.77 1.73 6.65
N ILE A 252 6.88 0.44 6.87
CA ILE A 252 7.30 -0.53 5.87
C ILE A 252 6.10 -1.38 5.47
N PHE A 253 5.86 -1.51 4.16
CA PHE A 253 4.97 -2.52 3.60
C PHE A 253 5.84 -3.69 3.14
N PRO A 254 6.00 -4.75 3.98
CA PRO A 254 7.03 -5.76 3.75
C PRO A 254 6.77 -6.62 2.51
N GLU A 255 5.55 -6.66 2.00
CA GLU A 255 5.20 -7.32 0.74
C GLU A 255 5.88 -6.65 -0.48
N GLY A 256 6.19 -5.37 -0.40
CA GLY A 256 6.86 -4.58 -1.45
C GLY A 256 6.02 -4.35 -2.70
N THR A 257 4.77 -4.79 -2.73
CA THR A 257 3.76 -4.54 -3.77
C THR A 257 2.37 -4.69 -3.18
N THR A 258 1.36 -4.21 -3.88
CA THR A 258 -0.03 -4.35 -3.46
C THR A 258 -0.58 -5.73 -3.81
N SER A 259 -1.44 -6.27 -2.95
CA SER A 259 -2.22 -7.49 -3.16
C SER A 259 -3.72 -7.18 -3.31
N SER A 260 -4.53 -8.20 -3.58
CA SER A 260 -5.99 -8.06 -3.63
C SER A 260 -6.64 -7.80 -2.26
N GLY A 261 -5.88 -7.94 -1.18
CA GLY A 261 -6.37 -7.81 0.20
C GLY A 261 -6.93 -9.10 0.80
N ARG A 262 -6.82 -10.24 0.09
CA ARG A 262 -7.19 -11.58 0.59
C ARG A 262 -5.97 -12.37 1.06
N HIS A 263 -4.81 -12.04 0.55
CA HIS A 263 -3.56 -12.77 0.74
C HIS A 263 -2.49 -11.87 1.35
N LEU A 264 -1.58 -12.47 2.13
CA LEU A 264 -0.30 -11.89 2.47
C LEU A 264 0.79 -12.50 1.58
N LEU A 265 1.46 -11.65 0.82
CA LEU A 265 2.60 -12.05 0.00
C LEU A 265 3.83 -12.38 0.86
N VAL A 266 4.89 -12.89 0.24
CA VAL A 266 6.17 -13.09 0.92
C VAL A 266 6.73 -11.75 1.40
N PHE A 267 7.12 -11.70 2.67
CA PHE A 267 7.70 -10.50 3.26
C PHE A 267 9.18 -10.35 2.88
N LYS A 268 9.60 -9.13 2.61
CA LYS A 268 11.00 -8.76 2.40
C LYS A 268 11.71 -8.52 3.72
N ARG A 269 13.03 -8.70 3.72
CA ARG A 269 13.88 -8.67 4.91
C ARG A 269 13.99 -7.32 5.63
N GLY A 270 13.75 -6.19 4.94
CA GLY A 270 14.11 -4.85 5.41
C GLY A 270 13.63 -4.44 6.80
N ALA A 271 12.45 -4.90 7.23
CA ALA A 271 11.94 -4.60 8.56
C ALA A 271 12.55 -5.46 9.68
N PHE A 272 13.17 -6.59 9.35
CA PHE A 272 13.47 -7.68 10.30
C PHE A 272 14.95 -7.90 10.57
N VAL A 273 15.84 -7.47 9.66
CA VAL A 273 17.29 -7.73 9.74
C VAL A 273 17.93 -7.15 10.99
N SER A 274 17.42 -6.01 11.47
CA SER A 274 17.90 -5.37 12.71
C SER A 274 17.55 -6.13 13.99
N LEU A 275 16.60 -7.06 13.93
CA LEU A 275 16.00 -7.78 15.07
C LEU A 275 15.36 -6.86 16.12
N LEU A 276 15.22 -5.58 15.83
CA LEU A 276 14.61 -4.59 16.73
C LEU A 276 13.09 -4.76 16.79
N PRO A 277 12.44 -4.35 17.90
CA PRO A 277 10.99 -4.40 18.02
C PRO A 277 10.29 -3.64 16.91
N ILE A 278 9.22 -4.19 16.36
CA ILE A 278 8.37 -3.60 15.32
C ILE A 278 6.95 -3.44 15.80
N LYS A 279 6.19 -2.52 15.21
CA LYS A 279 4.75 -2.35 15.51
C LYS A 279 3.92 -2.72 14.29
N PRO A 280 3.33 -3.93 14.27
CA PRO A 280 2.55 -4.39 13.14
C PRO A 280 1.14 -3.81 13.13
N ASN A 281 0.58 -3.74 11.94
CA ASN A 281 -0.76 -3.24 11.69
C ASN A 281 -1.39 -4.02 10.55
N ILE A 282 -2.72 -4.03 10.49
CA ILE A 282 -3.47 -4.70 9.44
C ILE A 282 -4.47 -3.72 8.82
N ILE A 283 -4.50 -3.67 7.51
CA ILE A 283 -5.54 -2.98 6.73
C ILE A 283 -6.46 -4.03 6.14
N LEU A 284 -7.76 -3.93 6.47
CA LEU A 284 -8.81 -4.77 5.91
C LEU A 284 -9.71 -3.94 4.99
N PRO A 285 -9.52 -4.02 3.67
CA PRO A 285 -10.45 -3.41 2.73
C PRO A 285 -11.80 -4.13 2.81
N ASN A 286 -12.90 -3.38 2.74
CA ASN A 286 -14.24 -3.99 2.68
C ASN A 286 -14.47 -4.62 1.30
N LEU A 287 -14.02 -5.85 1.11
CA LEU A 287 -14.04 -6.58 -0.16
C LEU A 287 -15.45 -6.88 -0.68
N ASN A 288 -16.50 -6.73 0.13
CA ASN A 288 -17.88 -6.88 -0.29
C ASN A 288 -18.42 -5.65 -1.07
N ASN A 289 -17.68 -4.54 -1.05
CA ASN A 289 -18.05 -3.34 -1.79
C ASN A 289 -17.30 -3.31 -3.13
N GLU A 290 -18.03 -3.21 -4.25
CA GLU A 290 -17.44 -3.08 -5.60
C GLU A 290 -16.47 -1.90 -5.76
N PHE A 291 -16.52 -0.91 -4.87
CA PHE A 291 -15.62 0.24 -4.79
C PHE A 291 -14.54 0.12 -3.70
N HIS A 292 -14.30 -1.09 -3.17
CA HIS A 292 -13.30 -1.27 -2.11
C HIS A 292 -11.89 -0.83 -2.54
N LEU A 293 -11.03 -0.56 -1.56
CA LEU A 293 -9.70 0.01 -1.80
C LEU A 293 -8.68 -0.99 -2.36
N GLY A 294 -8.84 -2.30 -2.09
CA GLY A 294 -7.90 -3.31 -2.59
C GLY A 294 -7.78 -3.25 -4.11
N CYS A 295 -6.58 -3.06 -4.60
CA CYS A 295 -6.35 -2.85 -6.03
C CYS A 295 -5.65 -4.02 -6.74
N GLY A 296 -4.97 -4.90 -6.00
CA GLY A 296 -4.15 -5.92 -6.65
C GLY A 296 -3.17 -5.29 -7.64
N SER A 297 -3.22 -5.72 -8.89
CA SER A 297 -2.43 -5.17 -9.99
C SER A 297 -3.14 -4.09 -10.82
N THR A 298 -4.32 -3.64 -10.43
CA THR A 298 -5.04 -2.57 -11.15
C THR A 298 -4.23 -1.28 -11.12
N ASN A 299 -4.27 -0.52 -12.21
CA ASN A 299 -3.61 0.77 -12.29
C ASN A 299 -4.08 1.72 -11.19
N VAL A 300 -3.12 2.35 -10.48
CA VAL A 300 -3.37 3.21 -9.32
C VAL A 300 -4.36 4.34 -9.64
N GLY A 301 -4.18 5.02 -10.79
CA GLY A 301 -5.05 6.13 -11.18
C GLY A 301 -6.49 5.68 -11.45
N ILE A 302 -6.66 4.52 -12.11
CA ILE A 302 -7.97 3.94 -12.38
C ILE A 302 -8.65 3.52 -11.07
N ASN A 303 -7.93 2.81 -10.20
CA ASN A 303 -8.46 2.39 -8.90
C ASN A 303 -8.87 3.58 -8.02
N HIS A 304 -8.01 4.59 -7.93
CA HIS A 304 -8.33 5.80 -7.16
C HIS A 304 -9.48 6.59 -7.80
N GLY A 305 -9.46 6.76 -9.12
CA GLY A 305 -10.55 7.41 -9.88
C GLY A 305 -11.90 6.76 -9.62
N ARG A 306 -11.95 5.43 -9.69
CA ARG A 306 -13.14 4.65 -9.33
C ARG A 306 -13.61 4.91 -7.90
N THR A 307 -12.69 4.96 -6.95
CA THR A 307 -13.02 5.25 -5.55
C THR A 307 -13.68 6.63 -5.39
N LEU A 308 -13.21 7.62 -6.15
CA LEU A 308 -13.79 8.97 -6.13
C LEU A 308 -15.21 9.06 -6.70
N THR A 309 -15.62 8.11 -7.54
CA THR A 309 -16.99 8.09 -8.10
C THR A 309 -18.03 7.54 -7.12
N ASN A 310 -17.63 6.88 -6.05
CA ASN A 310 -18.54 6.40 -5.01
C ASN A 310 -18.75 7.45 -3.91
N LEU A 311 -19.90 7.43 -3.25
CA LEU A 311 -20.21 8.38 -2.18
C LEU A 311 -19.21 8.22 -1.03
N PHE A 312 -19.01 6.99 -0.56
CA PHE A 312 -18.01 6.66 0.45
C PHE A 312 -17.54 5.21 0.36
N VAL A 313 -16.31 4.98 0.78
CA VAL A 313 -15.70 3.66 0.93
C VAL A 313 -15.19 3.51 2.36
N LYS A 314 -15.44 2.38 2.98
CA LYS A 314 -14.98 2.08 4.34
C LYS A 314 -13.85 1.06 4.31
N THR A 315 -12.89 1.23 5.21
CA THR A 315 -11.83 0.26 5.47
C THR A 315 -11.60 0.16 6.98
N GLU A 316 -11.06 -0.95 7.45
CA GLU A 316 -10.65 -1.11 8.84
C GLU A 316 -9.13 -1.08 8.96
N PHE A 317 -8.68 -0.49 10.03
CA PHE A 317 -7.28 -0.45 10.44
C PHE A 317 -7.15 -1.08 11.82
N ILE A 318 -6.46 -2.20 11.90
CA ILE A 318 -6.26 -2.94 13.14
C ILE A 318 -4.83 -2.67 13.63
N GLU A 319 -4.73 -2.13 14.85
CA GLU A 319 -3.45 -1.97 15.53
C GLU A 319 -3.15 -3.24 16.33
N LEU A 320 -1.96 -3.79 16.12
CA LEU A 320 -1.48 -4.96 16.86
C LEU A 320 -0.43 -4.54 17.91
N PRO A 321 -0.20 -5.36 18.95
CA PRO A 321 0.86 -5.13 19.93
C PRO A 321 2.25 -5.11 19.30
N ILE A 322 3.19 -4.50 20.01
CA ILE A 322 4.59 -4.48 19.62
C ILE A 322 5.12 -5.92 19.60
N MET A 323 5.83 -6.27 18.55
CA MET A 323 6.54 -7.53 18.41
C MET A 323 8.03 -7.29 18.70
N ALA A 324 8.55 -7.94 19.73
CA ALA A 324 9.97 -8.01 20.02
C ALA A 324 10.41 -9.46 19.89
N SER A 325 11.37 -9.72 19.01
CA SER A 325 11.88 -11.09 18.83
C SER A 325 12.57 -11.61 20.11
N ASN A 326 12.42 -12.90 20.41
CA ASN A 326 12.96 -13.52 21.63
C ASN A 326 13.46 -14.95 21.37
N GLU A 327 14.17 -15.53 22.35
CA GLU A 327 14.75 -16.86 22.22
C GLU A 327 13.68 -17.97 22.12
N TYR A 328 12.51 -17.81 22.75
CA TYR A 328 11.41 -18.75 22.58
C TYR A 328 11.01 -18.90 21.12
N MET A 329 10.83 -17.75 20.43
CA MET A 329 10.51 -17.71 19.00
C MET A 329 11.60 -18.39 18.15
N TYR A 330 12.87 -18.10 18.40
CA TYR A 330 13.98 -18.64 17.62
C TYR A 330 14.11 -20.16 17.79
N ASN A 331 13.91 -20.66 19.01
CA ASN A 331 14.05 -22.09 19.31
C ASN A 331 12.87 -22.92 18.76
N ASN A 332 11.64 -22.42 18.87
CA ASN A 332 10.44 -23.16 18.49
C ASN A 332 10.11 -23.06 16.99
N PHE A 333 10.59 -22.03 16.30
CA PHE A 333 10.28 -21.78 14.88
C PHE A 333 11.54 -21.75 13.99
N SER A 334 12.61 -22.45 14.40
CA SER A 334 13.87 -22.55 13.65
C SER A 334 13.71 -23.13 12.23
N HIS A 335 12.63 -23.88 11.98
CA HIS A 335 12.30 -24.41 10.66
C HIS A 335 11.93 -23.30 9.62
N TYR A 336 11.67 -22.06 10.02
CA TYR A 336 11.36 -20.94 9.13
C TYR A 336 12.58 -20.32 8.46
N GLY A 337 13.78 -20.59 8.97
CA GLY A 337 15.02 -20.10 8.35
C GLY A 337 16.26 -20.37 9.19
N LYS A 338 17.42 -20.16 8.59
CA LYS A 338 18.72 -20.31 9.24
C LYS A 338 19.10 -19.08 10.07
N GLU A 339 18.70 -17.92 9.59
CA GLU A 339 19.02 -16.63 10.21
C GLU A 339 17.86 -16.17 11.13
N LYS A 340 18.19 -15.56 12.26
CA LYS A 340 17.19 -15.06 13.23
C LYS A 340 16.16 -14.12 12.59
N TRP A 341 16.57 -13.29 11.62
CA TRP A 341 15.67 -12.38 10.92
C TRP A 341 14.66 -13.12 10.00
N GLU A 342 15.01 -14.28 9.45
CA GLU A 342 14.09 -15.09 8.64
C GLU A 342 12.96 -15.63 9.50
N ILE A 343 13.30 -16.14 10.69
CA ILE A 343 12.33 -16.63 11.68
C ILE A 343 11.42 -15.48 12.11
N TYR A 344 11.99 -14.33 12.48
CA TYR A 344 11.23 -13.15 12.90
C TYR A 344 10.27 -12.67 11.82
N LYS A 345 10.69 -12.65 10.57
CA LYS A 345 9.90 -12.29 9.40
C LYS A 345 8.70 -13.22 9.21
N GLU A 346 8.91 -14.54 9.22
CA GLU A 346 7.82 -15.49 8.98
C GLU A 346 6.87 -15.55 10.18
N VAL A 347 7.35 -15.49 11.40
CA VAL A 347 6.49 -15.40 12.60
C VAL A 347 5.63 -14.13 12.55
N SER A 348 6.21 -12.99 12.18
CA SER A 348 5.43 -11.75 12.04
C SER A 348 4.34 -11.88 10.98
N ARG A 349 4.64 -12.56 9.88
CA ARG A 349 3.70 -12.82 8.79
C ARG A 349 2.58 -13.77 9.23
N ASP A 350 2.90 -14.78 10.02
CA ASP A 350 1.91 -15.72 10.56
C ASP A 350 0.93 -15.03 11.51
N ILE A 351 1.44 -14.24 12.46
CA ILE A 351 0.60 -13.48 13.38
C ILE A 351 -0.33 -12.53 12.61
N MET A 352 0.19 -11.80 11.61
CA MET A 352 -0.64 -10.92 10.79
C MET A 352 -1.66 -11.71 9.95
N SER A 353 -1.30 -12.91 9.47
CA SER A 353 -2.20 -13.80 8.73
C SER A 353 -3.33 -14.31 9.61
N GLU A 354 -3.01 -14.85 10.79
CA GLU A 354 -3.98 -15.40 11.73
C GLU A 354 -4.95 -14.33 12.24
N LEU A 355 -4.44 -13.18 12.67
CA LEU A 355 -5.26 -12.08 13.21
C LEU A 355 -6.02 -11.30 12.15
N GLY A 356 -5.52 -11.26 10.91
CA GLY A 356 -6.15 -10.57 9.78
C GLY A 356 -7.05 -11.47 8.94
N GLY A 357 -7.03 -12.79 9.16
CA GLY A 357 -7.78 -13.75 8.35
C GLY A 357 -7.27 -13.87 6.92
N PHE A 358 -5.98 -13.61 6.68
CA PHE A 358 -5.38 -13.70 5.35
C PHE A 358 -4.92 -15.12 5.02
N LYS A 359 -4.94 -15.46 3.74
CA LYS A 359 -4.21 -16.62 3.23
C LYS A 359 -2.76 -16.23 2.95
N LYS A 360 -1.79 -17.03 3.41
CA LYS A 360 -0.38 -16.83 3.04
C LYS A 360 -0.14 -17.30 1.62
N SER A 361 0.64 -16.55 0.85
CA SER A 361 1.02 -16.86 -0.52
C SER A 361 2.53 -16.92 -0.68
N ASN A 362 3.00 -17.72 -1.62
CA ASN A 362 4.42 -17.77 -2.01
C ASN A 362 4.79 -16.76 -3.11
N LYS A 363 3.85 -15.90 -3.50
CA LYS A 363 4.08 -14.88 -4.52
C LYS A 363 4.80 -13.67 -3.94
N GLU A 364 5.54 -13.01 -4.83
CA GLU A 364 6.38 -11.85 -4.54
C GLU A 364 6.08 -10.69 -5.50
N PHE A 365 6.79 -9.58 -5.33
CA PHE A 365 6.73 -8.42 -6.24
C PHE A 365 6.93 -8.81 -7.72
N ILE A 366 7.86 -9.74 -8.02
CA ILE A 366 8.12 -10.18 -9.38
C ILE A 366 6.90 -10.84 -10.02
N ASP A 367 6.10 -11.55 -9.24
CA ASP A 367 4.88 -12.21 -9.70
C ASP A 367 3.79 -11.21 -10.06
N SER A 368 3.68 -10.08 -9.33
CA SER A 368 2.78 -8.97 -9.70
C SER A 368 3.15 -8.36 -11.06
N SER A 369 4.45 -8.17 -11.30
CA SER A 369 4.95 -7.66 -12.58
C SER A 369 4.69 -8.65 -13.72
N ARG A 370 4.94 -9.94 -13.47
CA ARG A 370 4.68 -11.04 -14.40
C ARG A 370 3.20 -11.14 -14.76
N TYR A 371 2.32 -11.05 -13.77
CA TYR A 371 0.88 -11.04 -13.98
C TYR A 371 0.43 -9.91 -14.92
N ASN A 372 0.91 -8.69 -14.69
CA ASN A 372 0.62 -7.55 -15.56
C ASN A 372 1.11 -7.77 -17.00
N HIS A 373 2.30 -8.37 -17.16
CA HIS A 373 2.85 -8.73 -18.47
C HIS A 373 1.98 -9.78 -19.16
N CYS A 374 1.59 -10.83 -18.44
CA CYS A 374 0.73 -11.89 -18.96
C CYS A 374 -0.65 -11.34 -19.41
N ILE A 375 -1.28 -10.47 -18.61
CA ILE A 375 -2.55 -9.83 -18.98
C ILE A 375 -2.40 -8.98 -20.24
N LYS A 376 -1.34 -8.16 -20.30
CA LYS A 376 -1.12 -7.23 -21.41
C LYS A 376 -0.94 -7.97 -22.74
N ASN A 377 -0.18 -9.05 -22.72
CA ASN A 377 0.21 -9.78 -23.92
C ASN A 377 -0.66 -11.02 -24.19
N ARG A 378 -1.56 -11.37 -23.28
CA ARG A 378 -2.41 -12.58 -23.34
C ARG A 378 -1.62 -13.86 -23.50
N ILE A 379 -0.51 -14.00 -22.76
CA ILE A 379 0.37 -15.16 -22.76
C ILE A 379 0.65 -15.58 -21.33
N PHE A 380 1.05 -16.84 -21.13
CA PHE A 380 1.61 -17.29 -19.87
C PHE A 380 3.14 -17.33 -19.97
N VAL A 381 3.81 -16.79 -18.97
CA VAL A 381 5.28 -16.79 -18.86
C VAL A 381 5.67 -17.36 -17.52
N GLU A 382 6.44 -18.44 -17.50
CA GLU A 382 6.97 -19.03 -16.25
C GLU A 382 7.91 -18.05 -15.53
N LYS A 383 8.01 -18.20 -14.18
CA LYS A 383 8.80 -17.27 -13.36
C LYS A 383 10.27 -17.23 -13.78
N GLU A 384 10.83 -18.39 -14.14
CA GLU A 384 12.22 -18.57 -14.56
C GLU A 384 12.53 -17.88 -15.89
N ASN A 385 11.53 -17.79 -16.77
CA ASN A 385 11.65 -17.21 -18.10
C ASN A 385 11.26 -15.73 -18.15
N TYR A 386 10.71 -15.19 -17.05
CA TYR A 386 10.27 -13.81 -16.99
C TYR A 386 11.44 -12.87 -16.69
N LYS A 387 11.79 -12.06 -17.66
CA LYS A 387 12.68 -10.91 -17.47
C LYS A 387 11.79 -9.65 -17.39
N PRO A 388 11.74 -8.97 -16.24
CA PRO A 388 10.95 -7.75 -16.16
C PRO A 388 11.56 -6.70 -17.12
N ASP A 389 10.76 -6.25 -18.08
CA ASP A 389 11.05 -4.98 -18.74
C ASP A 389 11.27 -3.93 -17.67
N LYS A 390 12.17 -2.94 -17.89
CA LYS A 390 12.49 -1.90 -16.90
C LYS A 390 11.27 -1.58 -16.05
N ILE A 391 11.38 -1.92 -14.74
CA ILE A 391 10.24 -1.84 -13.80
C ILE A 391 9.88 -0.37 -13.66
N TYR A 392 8.80 0.04 -14.34
CA TYR A 392 8.24 1.38 -14.25
C TYR A 392 7.60 1.62 -12.88
#